data_fc04bf6804eda35bda0009d5b6052c7c
#
_entry.id   fc04bf6804eda35bda0009d5b6052c7c
#
_cell.length_a   1.000
_cell.length_b   1.000
_cell.length_c   1.000
_cell.angle_alpha   90.00
_cell.angle_beta   90.00
_cell.angle_gamma   90.00
#
_symmetry.space_group_name_H-M   'P 1'
#
loop_
_entity.id
_entity.type
_entity.pdbx_description
1 polymer ?
#
loop_
_entity_poly.entity_id
_entity_poly.type
_entity_poly.pdbx_seq_one_letter_code
_entity_poly.pdbx_strand_id
1 'polypeptide(L)'
;MKKGIFNVKTEELEDRTVRFKISSEVVDRDGDILIAKGCDFTNFAKNPVFLPFHNQKDYPLGIPKNWGVEGKSVYCDVYFPTIQELSSNPAEASEKAKLVDFTYHCYKTGMLNAVSVGFIAKDIVPNKETGGFIINEWELLEFSAVAVPANQEAIAQAVKSFGEEGKDFVDPIERIKACEKQIEECKKTIKEQTERLEKVFEPEDEEEIEIEDDEEINLDEIEIEN
;
A
#
# COMPACT_ATOMS: atom_id res chain seq x y z
N MET A 1 -26.25 -9.92 18.57
CA MET A 1 -25.80 -8.55 18.41
C MET A 1 -25.70 -8.25 16.93
N LYS A 2 -26.47 -7.31 16.39
CA LYS A 2 -26.35 -6.90 14.98
C LYS A 2 -25.16 -5.94 14.91
N LYS A 3 -24.06 -6.34 14.25
CA LYS A 3 -22.98 -5.42 13.87
C LYS A 3 -23.58 -4.39 12.93
N GLY A 4 -23.65 -3.13 13.35
CA GLY A 4 -23.96 -2.01 12.47
C GLY A 4 -22.77 -1.82 11.54
N ILE A 5 -22.86 -2.42 10.36
CA ILE A 5 -21.94 -2.16 9.26
C ILE A 5 -22.33 -0.77 8.75
N PHE A 6 -21.54 0.24 9.03
CA PHE A 6 -21.62 1.49 8.28
C PHE A 6 -21.19 1.16 6.85
N ASN A 7 -22.16 1.08 5.94
CA ASN A 7 -21.93 0.87 4.52
C ASN A 7 -21.30 2.14 3.91
N VAL A 8 -19.99 2.31 4.10
CA VAL A 8 -19.23 3.10 3.15
C VAL A 8 -19.16 2.26 1.88
N LYS A 9 -19.72 2.76 0.80
CA LYS A 9 -19.62 2.10 -0.50
C LYS A 9 -18.14 2.10 -0.88
N THR A 10 -17.52 0.94 -0.89
CA THR A 10 -16.13 0.75 -1.36
C THR A 10 -15.90 1.28 -2.77
N GLU A 11 -16.97 1.43 -3.55
CA GLU A 11 -16.99 2.01 -4.90
C GLU A 11 -16.53 3.47 -4.94
N GLU A 12 -16.66 4.22 -3.83
CA GLU A 12 -16.28 5.64 -3.72
C GLU A 12 -14.81 5.86 -3.34
N LEU A 13 -14.08 4.81 -2.97
CA LEU A 13 -12.66 4.92 -2.63
C LEU A 13 -11.78 4.78 -3.87
N GLU A 14 -10.66 5.50 -3.90
CA GLU A 14 -9.57 5.26 -4.86
C GLU A 14 -8.93 3.89 -4.60
N ASP A 15 -8.29 3.32 -5.63
CA ASP A 15 -7.50 2.09 -5.44
C ASP A 15 -6.41 2.29 -4.39
N ARG A 16 -6.03 1.21 -3.70
CA ARG A 16 -5.06 1.22 -2.59
C ARG A 16 -5.42 2.20 -1.47
N THR A 17 -6.70 2.54 -1.32
CA THR A 17 -7.20 3.41 -0.25
C THR A 17 -7.93 2.58 0.80
N VAL A 18 -7.63 2.87 2.06
CA VAL A 18 -8.29 2.27 3.23
C VAL A 18 -9.03 3.39 3.96
N ARG A 19 -10.33 3.21 4.20
CA ARG A 19 -11.10 4.07 5.11
C ARG A 19 -11.01 3.54 6.52
N PHE A 20 -10.58 4.38 7.42
CA PHE A 20 -10.52 4.11 8.85
C PHE A 20 -11.56 4.92 9.63
N LYS A 21 -12.20 4.28 10.59
CA LYS A 21 -12.73 4.96 11.75
C LYS A 21 -11.55 5.14 12.70
N ILE A 22 -11.10 6.38 12.89
CA ILE A 22 -9.91 6.66 13.70
C ILE A 22 -10.25 6.92 15.17
N SER A 23 -11.51 7.31 15.46
CA SER A 23 -12.05 7.46 16.83
C SER A 23 -13.57 7.34 16.81
N SER A 24 -14.17 7.05 17.96
CA SER A 24 -15.62 7.07 18.22
C SER A 24 -15.90 7.42 19.66
N GLU A 25 -17.15 7.89 19.93
CA GLU A 25 -17.61 8.26 21.28
C GLU A 25 -17.95 7.01 22.13
N VAL A 26 -17.02 6.08 22.25
CA VAL A 26 -17.09 4.93 23.16
C VAL A 26 -16.03 5.07 24.23
N VAL A 27 -16.27 4.46 25.38
CA VAL A 27 -15.24 4.37 26.44
C VAL A 27 -14.06 3.57 25.90
N ASP A 28 -12.90 4.16 25.86
CA ASP A 28 -11.66 3.51 25.43
C ASP A 28 -11.01 2.69 26.57
N ARG A 29 -9.80 2.15 26.32
CA ARG A 29 -9.09 1.33 27.31
C ARG A 29 -8.53 2.10 28.50
N ASP A 30 -8.40 3.41 28.35
CA ASP A 30 -7.95 4.33 29.41
C ASP A 30 -9.13 4.87 30.23
N GLY A 31 -10.36 4.52 29.85
CA GLY A 31 -11.60 4.98 30.47
C GLY A 31 -12.10 6.30 29.92
N ASP A 32 -11.48 6.80 28.84
CA ASP A 32 -11.77 8.10 28.24
C ASP A 32 -12.82 8.00 27.13
N ILE A 33 -13.50 9.11 26.87
CA ILE A 33 -14.42 9.29 25.75
C ILE A 33 -14.02 10.54 24.98
N LEU A 34 -13.63 10.38 23.72
CA LEU A 34 -13.35 11.49 22.82
C LEU A 34 -14.64 11.88 22.09
N ILE A 35 -15.11 13.11 22.29
CA ILE A 35 -16.28 13.63 21.57
C ILE A 35 -15.89 13.94 20.13
N ALA A 36 -16.53 13.24 19.19
CA ALA A 36 -16.15 13.30 17.78
C ALA A 36 -16.25 14.73 17.20
N LYS A 37 -17.30 15.47 17.55
CA LYS A 37 -17.51 16.86 17.10
C LYS A 37 -16.49 17.84 17.66
N GLY A 38 -15.79 17.48 18.72
CA GLY A 38 -14.73 18.30 19.33
C GLY A 38 -13.36 18.10 18.70
N CYS A 39 -13.25 17.28 17.66
CA CYS A 39 -11.99 17.05 16.95
C CYS A 39 -11.60 18.27 16.11
N ASP A 40 -10.49 18.90 16.46
CA ASP A 40 -9.91 20.03 15.72
C ASP A 40 -8.86 19.49 14.73
N PHE A 41 -9.13 19.65 13.42
CA PHE A 41 -8.25 19.24 12.32
C PHE A 41 -7.34 20.36 11.83
N THR A 42 -7.39 21.57 12.41
CA THR A 42 -6.76 22.77 11.84
C THR A 42 -5.27 22.61 11.57
N ASN A 43 -4.54 22.02 12.52
CA ASN A 43 -3.11 21.79 12.35
C ASN A 43 -2.83 20.49 11.60
N PHE A 44 -3.61 19.43 11.83
CA PHE A 44 -3.52 18.20 11.09
C PHE A 44 -3.65 18.42 9.58
N ALA A 45 -4.56 19.28 9.13
CA ALA A 45 -4.76 19.60 7.72
C ALA A 45 -3.53 20.23 7.04
N LYS A 46 -2.62 20.84 7.79
CA LYS A 46 -1.39 21.45 7.23
C LYS A 46 -0.31 20.38 6.94
N ASN A 47 -0.30 19.32 7.73
CA ASN A 47 0.66 18.22 7.60
C ASN A 47 -0.01 16.91 8.08
N PRO A 48 -0.94 16.34 7.28
CA PRO A 48 -1.65 15.14 7.66
C PRO A 48 -0.69 13.94 7.62
N VAL A 49 -0.58 13.21 8.73
CA VAL A 49 0.35 12.07 8.86
C VAL A 49 -0.33 10.83 9.41
N PHE A 50 0.00 9.69 8.81
CA PHE A 50 -0.34 8.35 9.26
C PHE A 50 0.95 7.60 9.58
N LEU A 51 1.18 7.27 10.84
CA LEU A 51 2.48 6.84 11.37
C LEU A 51 2.48 5.35 11.77
N PRO A 52 3.66 4.73 11.94
CA PRO A 52 3.80 3.47 12.64
C PRO A 52 3.84 3.70 14.16
N PHE A 53 2.96 3.07 14.93
CA PHE A 53 3.02 2.94 16.40
C PHE A 53 3.29 4.26 17.16
N HIS A 54 2.69 5.38 16.74
CA HIS A 54 2.92 6.72 17.31
C HIS A 54 4.38 7.20 17.26
N ASN A 55 5.20 6.62 16.37
CA ASN A 55 6.59 7.00 16.24
C ASN A 55 6.74 8.24 15.36
N GLN A 56 6.70 9.42 15.98
CA GLN A 56 6.83 10.73 15.31
C GLN A 56 8.21 10.97 14.67
N LYS A 57 9.17 10.08 14.88
CA LYS A 57 10.51 10.15 14.26
C LYS A 57 10.62 9.27 13.01
N ASP A 58 9.58 8.51 12.70
CA ASP A 58 9.56 7.65 11.52
C ASP A 58 8.86 8.31 10.33
N TYR A 59 8.99 7.68 9.16
CA TYR A 59 8.30 8.13 7.95
C TYR A 59 6.83 7.69 7.98
N PRO A 60 5.92 8.49 7.37
CA PRO A 60 4.52 8.12 7.22
C PRO A 60 4.35 6.80 6.44
N LEU A 61 3.33 6.02 6.80
CA LEU A 61 2.97 4.75 6.17
C LEU A 61 1.98 4.91 5.01
N GLY A 62 1.43 6.10 4.83
CA GLY A 62 0.45 6.40 3.81
C GLY A 62 0.10 7.87 3.79
N ILE A 63 -0.74 8.27 2.85
CA ILE A 63 -1.13 9.65 2.61
C ILE A 63 -2.60 9.81 3.01
N PRO A 64 -2.92 10.49 4.15
CA PRO A 64 -4.29 10.87 4.49
C PRO A 64 -4.89 11.76 3.40
N LYS A 65 -6.09 11.43 2.94
CA LYS A 65 -6.79 12.16 1.86
C LYS A 65 -8.01 12.90 2.39
N ASN A 66 -9.02 12.16 2.78
CA ASN A 66 -10.27 12.71 3.28
C ASN A 66 -10.41 12.37 4.77
N TRP A 67 -10.83 13.35 5.57
CA TRP A 67 -11.10 13.13 6.99
C TRP A 67 -12.26 14.03 7.44
N GLY A 68 -12.87 13.64 8.54
CA GLY A 68 -13.99 14.39 9.09
C GLY A 68 -14.74 13.64 10.17
N VAL A 69 -15.90 14.17 10.52
CA VAL A 69 -16.79 13.63 11.52
C VAL A 69 -18.06 13.10 10.87
N GLU A 70 -18.43 11.88 11.14
CA GLU A 70 -19.71 11.26 10.77
C GLU A 70 -20.41 10.75 12.01
N GLY A 71 -21.52 11.43 12.38
CA GLY A 71 -22.27 11.08 13.59
C GLY A 71 -21.40 11.19 14.86
N LYS A 72 -21.11 10.06 15.48
CA LYS A 72 -20.30 9.92 16.70
C LYS A 72 -18.90 9.34 16.42
N SER A 73 -18.44 9.45 15.21
CA SER A 73 -17.15 8.88 14.79
C SER A 73 -16.34 9.89 14.00
N VAL A 74 -15.03 9.76 14.11
CA VAL A 74 -14.05 10.45 13.28
C VAL A 74 -13.47 9.44 12.31
N TYR A 75 -13.37 9.81 11.04
CA TYR A 75 -12.85 8.95 9.98
C TYR A 75 -11.71 9.61 9.21
N CYS A 76 -10.93 8.79 8.55
CA CYS A 76 -9.92 9.22 7.59
C CYS A 76 -9.70 8.17 6.51
N ASP A 77 -9.57 8.61 5.26
CA ASP A 77 -9.15 7.78 4.14
C ASP A 77 -7.64 7.91 3.96
N VAL A 78 -6.93 6.79 3.85
CA VAL A 78 -5.48 6.75 3.64
C VAL A 78 -5.18 6.05 2.34
N TYR A 79 -4.49 6.74 1.45
CA TYR A 79 -3.90 6.17 0.25
C TYR A 79 -2.52 5.60 0.56
N PHE A 80 -2.25 4.37 0.12
CA PHE A 80 -0.97 3.71 0.27
C PHE A 80 -0.24 3.67 -1.07
N PRO A 81 0.79 4.50 -1.28
CA PRO A 81 1.56 4.48 -2.51
C PRO A 81 2.16 3.10 -2.81
N THR A 82 2.25 2.76 -4.09
CA THR A 82 2.94 1.56 -4.55
C THR A 82 4.46 1.70 -4.42
N ILE A 83 5.18 0.58 -4.48
CA ILE A 83 6.64 0.61 -4.53
C ILE A 83 7.13 1.39 -5.77
N GLN A 84 6.43 1.30 -6.89
CA GLN A 84 6.75 2.03 -8.12
C GLN A 84 6.62 3.55 -7.98
N GLU A 85 5.66 4.01 -7.20
CA GLU A 85 5.49 5.45 -6.91
C GLU A 85 6.54 5.97 -5.92
N LEU A 86 7.05 5.11 -5.05
CA LEU A 86 8.04 5.46 -4.02
C LEU A 86 9.50 5.24 -4.45
N SER A 87 9.74 4.53 -5.56
CA SER A 87 11.08 4.19 -6.04
C SER A 87 11.12 4.09 -7.56
N SER A 88 12.10 4.72 -8.18
CA SER A 88 12.36 4.60 -9.63
C SER A 88 12.83 3.19 -10.04
N ASN A 89 13.40 2.43 -9.10
CA ASN A 89 13.78 1.02 -9.27
C ASN A 89 13.15 0.18 -8.17
N PRO A 90 12.02 -0.52 -8.44
CA PRO A 90 11.33 -1.33 -7.42
C PRO A 90 12.19 -2.44 -6.81
N ALA A 91 13.15 -3.00 -7.56
CA ALA A 91 14.05 -4.05 -7.06
C ALA A 91 15.03 -3.53 -5.98
N GLU A 92 15.34 -2.22 -6.03
CA GLU A 92 16.23 -1.52 -5.09
C GLU A 92 15.44 -0.61 -4.13
N ALA A 93 14.13 -0.81 -4.03
CA ALA A 93 13.29 0.00 -3.17
C ALA A 93 13.76 -0.03 -1.71
N SER A 94 13.73 1.13 -1.06
CA SER A 94 14.12 1.26 0.34
C SER A 94 13.23 0.41 1.26
N GLU A 95 13.74 0.04 2.43
CA GLU A 95 12.94 -0.70 3.43
C GLU A 95 11.68 0.07 3.85
N LYS A 96 11.71 1.40 3.80
CA LYS A 96 10.52 2.23 4.09
C LYS A 96 9.47 2.12 3.00
N ALA A 97 9.84 2.10 1.73
CA ALA A 97 8.90 1.88 0.61
C ALA A 97 8.26 0.48 0.70
N LYS A 98 9.05 -0.54 1.01
CA LYS A 98 8.55 -1.91 1.25
C LYS A 98 7.61 -1.97 2.45
N LEU A 99 7.91 -1.23 3.53
CA LEU A 99 7.05 -1.17 4.73
C LEU A 99 5.69 -0.54 4.42
N VAL A 100 5.62 0.51 3.60
CA VAL A 100 4.36 1.11 3.16
C VAL A 100 3.50 0.09 2.41
N ASP A 101 4.08 -0.60 1.44
CA ASP A 101 3.39 -1.63 0.65
C ASP A 101 2.96 -2.81 1.52
N PHE A 102 3.83 -3.29 2.40
CA PHE A 102 3.53 -4.34 3.37
C PHE A 102 2.37 -3.94 4.30
N THR A 103 2.36 -2.69 4.80
CA THR A 103 1.30 -2.20 5.69
C THR A 103 -0.05 -2.19 4.98
N TYR A 104 -0.11 -1.77 3.70
CA TYR A 104 -1.32 -1.87 2.89
C TYR A 104 -1.83 -3.32 2.82
N HIS A 105 -0.94 -4.27 2.52
CA HIS A 105 -1.29 -5.68 2.43
C HIS A 105 -1.76 -6.26 3.78
N CYS A 106 -1.21 -5.78 4.90
CA CYS A 106 -1.69 -6.16 6.22
C CYS A 106 -3.15 -5.73 6.45
N TYR A 107 -3.53 -4.51 6.06
CA TYR A 107 -4.92 -4.06 6.13
C TYR A 107 -5.82 -4.80 5.12
N LYS A 108 -5.34 -5.01 3.90
CA LYS A 108 -6.08 -5.74 2.87
C LYS A 108 -6.41 -7.17 3.29
N THR A 109 -5.51 -7.84 3.98
CA THR A 109 -5.66 -9.23 4.42
C THR A 109 -6.28 -9.37 5.81
N GLY A 110 -6.48 -8.26 6.54
CA GLY A 110 -6.96 -8.27 7.91
C GLY A 110 -5.91 -8.69 8.95
N MET A 111 -4.63 -8.83 8.57
CA MET A 111 -3.53 -9.09 9.50
C MET A 111 -3.32 -7.92 10.46
N LEU A 112 -3.52 -6.70 9.97
CA LEU A 112 -3.62 -5.48 10.74
C LEU A 112 -4.98 -4.85 10.46
N ASN A 113 -5.67 -4.38 11.51
CA ASN A 113 -7.00 -3.82 11.34
C ASN A 113 -7.22 -2.53 12.16
N ALA A 114 -6.37 -2.25 13.12
CA ALA A 114 -6.57 -1.19 14.08
C ALA A 114 -5.69 0.03 13.82
N VAL A 115 -6.21 1.19 14.25
CA VAL A 115 -5.51 2.47 14.29
C VAL A 115 -5.72 3.12 15.66
N SER A 116 -4.89 4.08 16.00
CA SER A 116 -5.03 4.87 17.23
C SER A 116 -4.65 6.32 16.95
N VAL A 117 -5.35 7.28 17.58
CA VAL A 117 -5.09 8.70 17.41
C VAL A 117 -4.07 9.19 18.44
N GLY A 118 -3.14 10.06 17.99
CA GLY A 118 -2.35 10.93 18.84
C GLY A 118 -2.96 12.33 18.86
N PHE A 119 -3.27 12.86 20.02
CA PHE A 119 -4.02 14.10 20.17
C PHE A 119 -3.58 14.93 21.38
N ILE A 120 -4.00 16.20 21.41
CA ILE A 120 -3.90 17.08 22.58
C ILE A 120 -5.32 17.37 23.05
N ALA A 121 -5.64 17.01 24.28
CA ALA A 121 -6.90 17.39 24.91
C ALA A 121 -6.90 18.87 25.24
N LYS A 122 -7.99 19.58 24.88
CA LYS A 122 -8.17 21.03 25.10
C LYS A 122 -9.24 21.33 26.17
N ASP A 123 -10.39 20.64 26.09
CA ASP A 123 -11.45 20.69 27.10
C ASP A 123 -11.76 19.29 27.61
N ILE A 124 -11.59 19.10 28.92
CA ILE A 124 -11.74 17.80 29.59
C ILE A 124 -12.62 17.92 30.82
N VAL A 125 -13.48 16.95 31.06
CA VAL A 125 -14.25 16.78 32.26
C VAL A 125 -14.09 15.36 32.82
N PRO A 126 -13.92 15.18 34.13
CA PRO A 126 -13.84 13.85 34.75
C PRO A 126 -15.11 13.02 34.48
N ASN A 127 -14.94 11.79 34.06
CA ASN A 127 -16.02 10.83 33.92
C ASN A 127 -16.08 9.96 35.18
N LYS A 128 -17.06 10.21 36.02
CA LYS A 128 -17.21 9.50 37.33
C LYS A 128 -17.63 8.04 37.17
N GLU A 129 -18.17 7.66 36.01
CA GLU A 129 -18.64 6.30 35.75
C GLU A 129 -17.47 5.37 35.34
N THR A 130 -16.52 5.89 34.60
CA THR A 130 -15.37 5.12 34.09
C THR A 130 -14.09 5.34 34.87
N GLY A 131 -14.00 6.43 35.59
CA GLY A 131 -12.78 6.90 36.27
C GLY A 131 -11.81 7.63 35.33
N GLY A 132 -12.10 7.74 34.06
CA GLY A 132 -11.35 8.50 33.08
C GLY A 132 -11.94 9.88 32.84
N PHE A 133 -11.88 10.37 31.61
CA PHE A 133 -12.30 11.70 31.21
C PHE A 133 -13.27 11.67 30.01
N ILE A 134 -14.13 12.69 29.93
CA ILE A 134 -14.83 13.06 28.69
C ILE A 134 -14.04 14.23 28.09
N ILE A 135 -13.50 14.04 26.90
CA ILE A 135 -12.67 14.99 26.19
C ILE A 135 -13.57 15.67 25.15
N ASN A 136 -14.07 16.86 25.51
CA ASN A 136 -15.04 17.60 24.72
C ASN A 136 -14.39 18.24 23.48
N GLU A 137 -13.17 18.78 23.65
CA GLU A 137 -12.39 19.39 22.57
C GLU A 137 -10.97 18.84 22.58
N TRP A 138 -10.47 18.48 21.42
CA TRP A 138 -9.15 17.90 21.24
C TRP A 138 -8.59 18.16 19.83
N GLU A 139 -7.29 18.36 19.77
CA GLU A 139 -6.57 18.57 18.52
C GLU A 139 -5.96 17.25 18.04
N LEU A 140 -6.32 16.82 16.84
CA LEU A 140 -5.69 15.68 16.19
C LEU A 140 -4.27 16.05 15.74
N LEU A 141 -3.26 15.34 16.26
CA LEU A 141 -1.87 15.50 15.85
C LEU A 141 -1.51 14.54 14.72
N GLU A 142 -1.85 13.28 14.87
CA GLU A 142 -1.60 12.18 13.95
C GLU A 142 -2.54 11.01 14.26
N PHE A 143 -2.54 10.00 13.42
CA PHE A 143 -3.05 8.70 13.81
C PHE A 143 -2.11 7.63 13.27
N SER A 144 -2.13 6.45 13.89
CA SER A 144 -1.11 5.44 13.67
C SER A 144 -1.69 4.06 13.45
N ALA A 145 -0.99 3.28 12.61
CA ALA A 145 -1.14 1.84 12.54
C ALA A 145 -0.66 1.21 13.86
N VAL A 146 -1.55 0.49 14.55
CA VAL A 146 -1.25 -0.17 15.82
C VAL A 146 -1.84 -1.57 15.88
N ALA A 147 -1.20 -2.48 16.60
CA ALA A 147 -1.76 -3.81 16.81
C ALA A 147 -2.92 -3.77 17.85
N VAL A 148 -2.82 -2.90 18.84
CA VAL A 148 -3.82 -2.75 19.92
C VAL A 148 -4.17 -1.26 20.06
N PRO A 149 -5.38 -0.83 19.66
CA PRO A 149 -5.80 0.56 19.76
C PRO A 149 -6.27 0.91 21.18
N ALA A 150 -6.18 2.18 21.58
CA ALA A 150 -6.87 2.67 22.78
C ALA A 150 -8.40 2.58 22.58
N ASN A 151 -8.93 3.18 21.53
CA ASN A 151 -10.34 3.05 21.15
C ASN A 151 -10.58 1.75 20.39
N GLN A 152 -11.39 0.85 20.95
CA GLN A 152 -11.62 -0.49 20.41
C GLN A 152 -12.39 -0.50 19.08
N GLU A 153 -13.07 0.60 18.74
CA GLU A 153 -13.75 0.78 17.48
C GLU A 153 -12.91 1.50 16.41
N ALA A 154 -11.68 1.90 16.74
CA ALA A 154 -10.76 2.53 15.79
C ALA A 154 -10.15 1.47 14.85
N ILE A 155 -10.88 1.13 13.80
CA ILE A 155 -10.55 0.04 12.88
C ILE A 155 -10.80 0.42 11.42
N ALA A 156 -10.15 -0.32 10.50
CA ALA A 156 -10.41 -0.24 9.08
C ALA A 156 -11.88 -0.61 8.77
N GLN A 157 -12.55 0.23 7.99
CA GLN A 157 -13.96 0.05 7.63
C GLN A 157 -14.11 -0.52 6.22
N ALA A 158 -13.25 -0.09 5.30
CA ALA A 158 -13.26 -0.52 3.91
C ALA A 158 -11.86 -0.44 3.32
N VAL A 159 -11.51 -1.40 2.48
CA VAL A 159 -10.25 -1.44 1.73
C VAL A 159 -10.60 -1.59 0.25
N LYS A 160 -10.13 -0.67 -0.60
CA LYS A 160 -10.27 -0.82 -2.04
C LYS A 160 -8.97 -1.30 -2.67
N SER A 161 -9.07 -2.35 -3.47
CA SER A 161 -7.97 -2.88 -4.28
C SER A 161 -8.42 -3.07 -5.73
N PHE A 162 -7.54 -2.81 -6.67
CA PHE A 162 -7.81 -3.01 -8.10
C PHE A 162 -8.02 -4.50 -8.39
N GLY A 163 -9.15 -4.85 -9.03
CA GLY A 163 -9.36 -6.17 -9.62
C GLY A 163 -10.16 -7.19 -8.82
N GLU A 164 -10.71 -6.83 -7.66
CA GLU A 164 -11.65 -7.73 -6.97
C GLU A 164 -12.93 -6.98 -6.57
N GLU A 165 -13.99 -7.14 -7.36
CA GLU A 165 -15.33 -6.88 -6.87
C GLU A 165 -15.60 -7.80 -5.67
N GLY A 166 -15.76 -7.19 -4.50
CA GLY A 166 -16.36 -7.72 -3.29
C GLY A 166 -16.44 -9.24 -3.17
N LYS A 167 -15.32 -9.93 -3.03
CA LYS A 167 -15.35 -11.31 -2.55
C LYS A 167 -14.74 -11.37 -1.17
N ASP A 168 -15.61 -11.86 -0.28
CA ASP A 168 -15.29 -12.32 1.05
C ASP A 168 -13.98 -13.09 1.10
N PHE A 169 -13.37 -13.13 2.28
CA PHE A 169 -12.16 -13.88 2.64
C PHE A 169 -11.96 -15.10 1.72
N VAL A 170 -11.13 -14.94 0.70
CA VAL A 170 -10.76 -16.06 -0.17
C VAL A 170 -9.71 -16.88 0.56
N ASP A 171 -10.01 -18.15 0.77
CA ASP A 171 -9.10 -19.13 1.37
C ASP A 171 -7.69 -18.95 0.76
N PRO A 172 -6.63 -18.78 1.59
CA PRO A 172 -5.25 -18.67 1.13
C PRO A 172 -4.85 -19.76 0.13
N ILE A 173 -5.40 -20.96 0.24
CA ILE A 173 -5.19 -22.08 -0.68
C ILE A 173 -5.79 -21.78 -2.06
N GLU A 174 -6.97 -21.19 -2.13
CA GLU A 174 -7.58 -20.80 -3.41
C GLU A 174 -6.81 -19.65 -4.09
N ARG A 175 -6.25 -18.73 -3.30
CA ARG A 175 -5.36 -17.67 -3.83
C ARG A 175 -4.09 -18.24 -4.42
N ILE A 176 -3.47 -19.22 -3.76
CA ILE A 176 -2.28 -19.91 -4.27
C ILE A 176 -2.62 -20.59 -5.60
N LYS A 177 -3.72 -21.33 -5.69
CA LYS A 177 -4.17 -21.98 -6.94
C LYS A 177 -4.43 -20.98 -8.07
N ALA A 178 -5.00 -19.81 -7.76
CA ALA A 178 -5.22 -18.76 -8.75
C ALA A 178 -3.90 -18.18 -9.27
N CYS A 179 -2.93 -17.94 -8.38
CA CYS A 179 -1.58 -17.52 -8.76
C CYS A 179 -0.84 -18.58 -9.59
N GLU A 180 -0.93 -19.85 -9.22
CA GLU A 180 -0.36 -20.98 -9.97
C GLU A 180 -0.92 -21.04 -11.40
N LYS A 181 -2.22 -20.85 -11.55
CA LYS A 181 -2.87 -20.79 -12.87
C LYS A 181 -2.37 -19.62 -13.71
N GLN A 182 -2.23 -18.42 -13.12
CA GLN A 182 -1.68 -17.25 -13.82
C GLN A 182 -0.22 -17.46 -14.25
N ILE A 183 0.60 -18.09 -13.39
CA ILE A 183 1.98 -18.45 -13.72
C ILE A 183 2.02 -19.40 -14.92
N GLU A 184 1.14 -20.39 -14.97
CA GLU A 184 1.09 -21.34 -16.08
C GLU A 184 0.65 -20.69 -17.39
N GLU A 185 -0.32 -19.77 -17.34
CA GLU A 185 -0.74 -18.96 -18.49
C GLU A 185 0.40 -18.06 -19.00
N CYS A 186 1.14 -17.41 -18.08
CA CYS A 186 2.32 -16.62 -18.44
C CYS A 186 3.42 -17.46 -19.08
N LYS A 187 3.73 -18.65 -18.55
CA LYS A 187 4.71 -19.57 -19.14
C LYS A 187 4.34 -19.99 -20.56
N LYS A 188 3.06 -20.28 -20.80
CA LYS A 188 2.55 -20.60 -22.13
C LYS A 188 2.76 -19.45 -23.11
N THR A 189 2.41 -18.22 -22.67
CA THR A 189 2.59 -17.02 -23.52
C THR A 189 4.06 -16.78 -23.84
N ILE A 190 4.96 -16.92 -22.84
CA ILE A 190 6.41 -16.80 -23.06
C ILE A 190 6.88 -17.83 -24.08
N LYS A 191 6.49 -19.08 -23.93
CA LYS A 191 6.87 -20.14 -24.89
C LYS A 191 6.41 -19.83 -26.32
N GLU A 192 5.14 -19.42 -26.50
CA GLU A 192 4.61 -19.02 -27.80
C GLU A 192 5.37 -17.84 -28.41
N GLN A 193 5.76 -16.87 -27.60
CA GLN A 193 6.57 -15.71 -28.05
C GLN A 193 8.00 -16.13 -28.41
N THR A 194 8.62 -17.02 -27.64
CA THR A 194 9.96 -17.54 -27.93
C THR A 194 9.97 -18.33 -29.24
N GLU A 195 9.01 -19.23 -29.45
CA GLU A 195 8.86 -19.98 -30.71
C GLU A 195 8.61 -19.05 -31.93
N ARG A 196 7.92 -17.92 -31.75
CA ARG A 196 7.78 -16.91 -32.78
C ARG A 196 9.09 -16.19 -33.10
N LEU A 197 9.87 -15.87 -32.09
CA LEU A 197 11.18 -15.23 -32.29
C LEU A 197 12.17 -16.17 -32.96
N GLU A 198 12.22 -17.45 -32.56
CA GLU A 198 13.08 -18.47 -33.22
C GLU A 198 12.78 -18.60 -34.72
N LYS A 199 11.52 -18.55 -35.12
CA LYS A 199 11.13 -18.58 -36.54
C LYS A 199 11.49 -17.31 -37.33
N VAL A 200 11.69 -16.18 -36.64
CA VAL A 200 12.11 -14.92 -37.29
C VAL A 200 13.64 -14.87 -37.42
N PHE A 201 14.36 -15.62 -36.60
CA PHE A 201 15.82 -15.70 -36.58
C PHE A 201 16.34 -17.04 -37.07
N GLU A 202 15.56 -17.84 -37.85
CA GLU A 202 16.13 -18.93 -38.62
C GLU A 202 17.14 -18.27 -39.60
N PRO A 203 18.44 -18.65 -39.57
CA PRO A 203 19.40 -18.13 -40.54
C PRO A 203 18.96 -18.59 -41.92
N GLU A 204 18.76 -17.65 -42.86
CA GLU A 204 18.70 -17.98 -44.27
C GLU A 204 19.95 -18.79 -44.58
N ASP A 205 19.78 -19.89 -45.33
CA ASP A 205 20.82 -20.85 -45.67
C ASP A 205 22.12 -20.12 -45.99
N GLU A 206 23.23 -20.48 -45.27
CA GLU A 206 24.57 -20.05 -45.61
C GLU A 206 24.85 -20.52 -47.06
N GLU A 207 24.75 -19.61 -48.04
CA GLU A 207 25.38 -19.84 -49.33
C GLU A 207 26.87 -20.03 -49.08
N GLU A 208 27.37 -21.25 -49.31
CA GLU A 208 28.81 -21.54 -49.35
C GLU A 208 29.45 -20.58 -50.34
N ILE A 209 30.13 -19.55 -49.85
CA ILE A 209 31.02 -18.72 -50.65
C ILE A 209 32.26 -19.59 -50.85
N GLU A 210 32.34 -20.22 -52.05
CA GLU A 210 33.60 -20.77 -52.55
C GLU A 210 34.59 -19.63 -52.70
N ILE A 211 35.56 -19.56 -51.76
CA ILE A 211 36.71 -18.68 -51.87
C ILE A 211 37.68 -19.40 -52.80
N GLU A 212 37.75 -18.97 -54.07
CA GLU A 212 38.84 -19.34 -54.95
C GLU A 212 40.16 -18.81 -54.36
N ASP A 213 41.01 -19.75 -53.90
CA ASP A 213 42.42 -19.51 -53.54
C ASP A 213 43.20 -19.26 -54.83
N ASP A 214 43.42 -18.00 -55.20
CA ASP A 214 44.46 -17.65 -56.14
C ASP A 214 44.83 -16.16 -55.93
N GLU A 215 45.93 -15.94 -55.19
CA GLU A 215 47.02 -15.04 -55.51
C GLU A 215 48.01 -15.02 -54.36
N GLU A 216 49.16 -15.73 -54.57
CA GLU A 216 50.35 -15.55 -53.76
C GLU A 216 50.84 -14.10 -53.86
N ILE A 217 50.73 -13.33 -52.82
CA ILE A 217 51.32 -12.01 -52.70
C ILE A 217 52.83 -12.19 -52.42
N ASN A 218 53.66 -11.88 -53.44
CA ASN A 218 55.12 -11.84 -53.35
C ASN A 218 55.53 -10.66 -52.47
N LEU A 219 56.07 -10.95 -51.28
CA LEU A 219 56.48 -9.95 -50.29
C LEU A 219 57.87 -9.33 -50.52
N ASP A 220 58.51 -9.56 -51.65
CA ASP A 220 59.89 -9.14 -51.90
C ASP A 220 60.05 -7.75 -52.56
N GLU A 221 58.99 -6.99 -52.81
CA GLU A 221 59.05 -5.65 -53.37
C GLU A 221 58.41 -4.56 -52.50
N ILE A 222 58.94 -4.34 -51.28
CA ILE A 222 58.71 -3.10 -50.57
C ILE A 222 60.05 -2.46 -50.28
N GLU A 223 60.53 -1.63 -51.22
CA GLU A 223 61.53 -0.66 -50.94
C GLU A 223 60.98 0.45 -50.05
N ILE A 224 61.61 0.60 -48.90
CA ILE A 224 61.40 1.74 -47.99
C ILE A 224 62.33 2.83 -48.40
N GLU A 225 61.89 3.88 -49.09
CA GLU A 225 62.62 5.14 -49.22
C GLU A 225 62.49 5.96 -47.91
N ASN A 226 63.69 6.49 -47.50
CA ASN A 226 63.97 7.28 -46.29
C ASN A 226 63.21 8.60 -46.19
#